data_8591151f57aadc08b4614753926eb6be
#
_entry.id   8591151f57aadc08b4614753926eb6be
#
_cell.length_a   1.000
_cell.length_b   1.000
_cell.length_c   1.000
_cell.angle_alpha   90.00
_cell.angle_beta   90.00
_cell.angle_gamma   90.00
#
_symmetry.space_group_name_H-M   'P 1'
#
loop_
_entity.id
_entity.type
_entity.pdbx_description
1 polymer ?
#
loop_
_entity_poly.entity_id
_entity_poly.type
_entity_poly.pdbx_seq_one_letter_code
_entity_poly.pdbx_strand_id
1 'polypeptide(L)'
;MTVYQRSEAYDRIHFAMMALESGAKKLGVSPVEMHHRLKRQDLIHRRLIRHYDLLHTQSLDYVSDDIVETLKNWEAEERKAGER
;
A
#
# COMPACT_ATOMS: atom_id res chain seq x y z
N MET A 1 21.80 -11.54 -22.59
CA MET A 1 21.14 -11.58 -22.16
C MET A 1 20.91 -10.98 -21.18
N THR A 2 20.51 -10.55 -20.93
CA THR A 2 20.42 -10.09 -20.04
C THR A 2 19.78 -10.32 -19.27
N VAL A 3 19.88 -10.57 -19.05
CA VAL A 3 19.65 -11.11 -18.27
C VAL A 3 18.93 -10.70 -17.22
N TYR A 4 18.98 -9.84 -16.82
CA TYR A 4 18.42 -9.51 -15.75
C TYR A 4 17.66 -8.36 -15.95
N GLN A 5 16.50 -8.52 -16.44
CA GLN A 5 15.64 -7.48 -16.55
C GLN A 5 14.58 -7.63 -15.56
N ARG A 6 14.39 -6.69 -14.65
CA ARG A 6 13.26 -6.71 -13.75
C ARG A 6 11.98 -6.55 -14.53
N SER A 7 11.03 -7.40 -14.28
CA SER A 7 9.74 -7.28 -14.91
C SER A 7 8.96 -6.13 -14.29
N GLU A 8 7.99 -5.62 -15.01
CA GLU A 8 7.11 -4.60 -14.49
C GLU A 8 6.36 -5.10 -13.26
N ALA A 9 5.98 -6.38 -13.29
CA ALA A 9 5.30 -6.98 -12.13
C ALA A 9 6.18 -6.95 -10.90
N TYR A 10 7.47 -7.26 -11.06
CA TYR A 10 8.41 -7.19 -9.96
C TYR A 10 8.50 -5.79 -9.39
N ASP A 11 8.61 -4.79 -10.26
CA ASP A 11 8.74 -3.41 -9.82
C ASP A 11 7.51 -2.95 -9.06
N ARG A 12 6.33 -3.36 -9.50
CA ARG A 12 5.09 -3.00 -8.82
C ARG A 12 5.00 -3.64 -7.44
N ILE A 13 5.38 -4.91 -7.34
CA ILE A 13 5.37 -5.60 -6.06
C ILE A 13 6.39 -5.01 -5.09
N HIS A 14 7.58 -4.74 -5.60
CA HIS A 14 8.63 -4.14 -4.77
C HIS A 14 8.19 -2.78 -4.24
N PHE A 15 7.60 -1.96 -5.09
CA PHE A 15 7.07 -0.67 -4.70
C PHE A 15 6.01 -0.82 -3.60
N ALA A 16 5.09 -1.78 -3.78
CA ALA A 16 4.03 -1.99 -2.81
C ALA A 16 4.59 -2.41 -1.45
N MET A 17 5.63 -3.25 -1.45
CA MET A 17 6.26 -3.67 -0.21
C MET A 17 6.93 -2.52 0.51
N MET A 18 7.62 -1.65 -0.24
CA MET A 18 8.26 -0.48 0.36
C MET A 18 7.23 0.47 0.96
N ALA A 19 6.15 0.70 0.24
CA ALA A 19 5.09 1.57 0.73
C ALA A 19 4.42 0.99 1.97
N LEU A 20 4.24 -0.33 1.99
CA LEU A 20 3.65 -1.03 3.13
C LEU A 20 4.53 -0.86 4.37
N GLU A 21 5.82 -1.10 4.23
CA GLU A 21 6.73 -1.01 5.36
C GLU A 21 6.82 0.41 5.89
N SER A 22 6.89 1.38 4.99
CA SER A 22 6.96 2.77 5.40
C SER A 22 5.66 3.23 6.05
N GLY A 23 4.53 2.78 5.51
CA GLY A 23 3.23 3.09 6.10
C GLY A 23 3.07 2.48 7.48
N ALA A 24 3.59 1.25 7.66
CA ALA A 24 3.54 0.59 8.96
C ALA A 24 4.28 1.42 10.01
N LYS A 25 5.44 1.95 9.66
CA LYS A 25 6.18 2.80 10.57
C LYS A 25 5.38 4.04 10.96
N LYS A 26 4.74 4.67 10.00
CA LYS A 26 3.95 5.88 10.27
C LYS A 26 2.76 5.59 11.14
N LEU A 27 2.16 4.41 11.00
CA LEU A 27 1.03 4.03 11.82
C LEU A 27 1.44 3.47 13.17
N GLY A 28 2.72 3.11 13.32
CA GLY A 28 3.19 2.51 14.57
C GLY A 28 2.79 1.07 14.72
N VAL A 29 2.65 0.34 13.62
CA VAL A 29 2.29 -1.08 13.66
C VAL A 29 3.37 -1.88 12.95
N SER A 30 3.34 -3.21 13.14
CA SER A 30 4.30 -4.08 12.47
C SER A 30 3.97 -4.19 10.98
N PRO A 31 4.96 -4.53 10.14
CA PRO A 31 4.67 -4.78 8.73
C PRO A 31 3.64 -5.88 8.51
N VAL A 32 3.64 -6.90 9.38
CA VAL A 32 2.67 -7.99 9.28
C VAL A 32 1.26 -7.48 9.52
N GLU A 33 1.08 -6.66 10.55
CA GLU A 33 -0.22 -6.08 10.81
C GLU A 33 -0.65 -5.15 9.69
N MET A 34 0.26 -4.33 9.18
CA MET A 34 -0.04 -3.45 8.07
C MET A 34 -0.50 -4.25 6.85
N HIS A 35 0.20 -5.35 6.57
CA HIS A 35 -0.16 -6.21 5.46
C HIS A 35 -1.59 -6.75 5.62
N HIS A 36 -1.93 -7.23 6.82
CA HIS A 36 -3.26 -7.76 7.06
C HIS A 36 -4.33 -6.69 6.87
N ARG A 37 -4.09 -5.49 7.37
CA ARG A 37 -5.06 -4.41 7.27
C ARG A 37 -5.25 -3.96 5.82
N LEU A 38 -4.16 -3.84 5.07
CA LEU A 38 -4.26 -3.47 3.66
C LEU A 38 -4.92 -4.57 2.84
N LYS A 39 -4.60 -5.83 3.15
CA LYS A 39 -5.18 -6.96 2.44
C LYS A 39 -6.69 -7.03 2.68
N ARG A 40 -7.11 -6.77 3.90
CA ARG A 40 -8.53 -6.80 4.24
C ARG A 40 -9.33 -5.82 3.38
N GLN A 41 -8.75 -4.66 3.07
CA GLN A 41 -9.40 -3.66 2.24
C GLN A 41 -9.03 -3.81 0.77
N ASP A 42 -8.18 -4.80 0.45
CA ASP A 42 -7.66 -5.04 -0.89
C ASP A 42 -6.92 -3.82 -1.45
N LEU A 43 -6.29 -3.05 -0.58
CA LEU A 43 -5.63 -1.82 -1.00
C LEU A 43 -4.26 -2.05 -1.64
N ILE A 44 -3.64 -3.20 -1.41
CA ILE A 44 -2.37 -3.50 -2.05
C ILE A 44 -2.57 -3.52 -3.56
N HIS A 45 -3.60 -4.21 -4.05
CA HIS A 45 -3.87 -4.27 -5.47
C HIS A 45 -4.63 -3.06 -5.98
N ARG A 46 -5.63 -2.61 -5.24
CA ARG A 46 -6.51 -1.55 -5.73
C ARG A 46 -5.86 -0.18 -5.67
N ARG A 47 -4.91 0.03 -4.75
CA ARG A 47 -4.27 1.33 -4.62
C ARG A 47 -2.81 1.29 -5.04
N LEU A 48 -2.01 0.43 -4.42
CA LEU A 48 -0.56 0.48 -4.63
C LEU A 48 -0.15 -0.07 -5.99
N ILE A 49 -0.66 -1.24 -6.35
CA ILE A 49 -0.25 -1.87 -7.60
C ILE A 49 -0.95 -1.22 -8.79
N ARG A 50 -2.25 -0.98 -8.66
CA ARG A 50 -3.03 -0.41 -9.75
C ARG A 50 -2.56 0.99 -10.14
N HIS A 51 -2.17 1.78 -9.16
CA HIS A 51 -1.74 3.17 -9.41
C HIS A 51 -0.24 3.34 -9.37
N TYR A 52 0.49 2.26 -9.61
CA TYR A 52 1.94 2.30 -9.58
C TYR A 52 2.52 3.38 -10.49
N ASP A 53 2.01 3.48 -11.72
CA ASP A 53 2.56 4.41 -12.69
C ASP A 53 2.50 5.85 -12.20
N LEU A 54 1.49 6.16 -11.40
CA LEU A 54 1.34 7.50 -10.86
C LEU A 54 2.12 7.65 -9.55
N LEU A 55 1.98 6.67 -8.67
CA LEU A 55 2.52 6.78 -7.31
C LEU A 55 4.04 6.63 -7.25
N HIS A 56 4.62 5.81 -8.13
CA HIS A 56 6.06 5.55 -8.02
C HIS A 56 6.92 6.77 -8.35
N THR A 57 6.34 7.81 -8.96
CA THR A 57 7.05 9.06 -9.22
C THR A 57 7.05 10.00 -8.02
N GLN A 58 6.29 9.65 -6.98
CA GLN A 58 6.23 10.46 -5.77
C GLN A 58 7.24 9.94 -4.76
N SER A 59 7.53 10.76 -3.76
CA SER A 59 8.43 10.32 -2.70
C SER A 59 7.78 9.20 -1.91
N LEU A 60 8.62 8.37 -1.30
CA LEU A 60 8.10 7.30 -0.45
C LEU A 60 7.30 7.87 0.72
N ASP A 61 7.74 9.02 1.23
CA ASP A 61 7.03 9.68 2.32
C ASP A 61 5.62 10.08 1.90
N TYR A 62 5.48 10.63 0.70
CA TYR A 62 4.16 10.99 0.18
C TYR A 62 3.26 9.77 0.02
N VAL A 63 3.81 8.70 -0.57
CA VAL A 63 3.04 7.49 -0.80
C VAL A 63 2.63 6.85 0.51
N SER A 64 3.51 6.88 1.51
CA SER A 64 3.22 6.32 2.82
C SER A 64 2.08 7.06 3.50
N ASP A 65 2.11 8.39 3.44
CA ASP A 65 1.02 9.19 4.00
C ASP A 65 -0.30 8.91 3.29
N ASP A 66 -0.23 8.77 1.95
CA ASP A 66 -1.41 8.51 1.15
C ASP A 66 -2.05 7.16 1.52
N ILE A 67 -1.23 6.12 1.63
CA ILE A 67 -1.79 4.79 1.91
C ILE A 67 -2.32 4.70 3.34
N VAL A 68 -1.67 5.36 4.29
CA VAL A 68 -2.14 5.38 5.67
C VAL A 68 -3.48 6.09 5.75
N GLU A 69 -3.60 7.24 5.11
CA GLU A 69 -4.86 7.97 5.12
C GLU A 69 -5.97 7.19 4.43
N THR A 70 -5.67 6.59 3.28
CA THR A 70 -6.64 5.80 2.55
C THR A 70 -7.11 4.62 3.41
N LEU A 71 -6.19 3.94 4.07
CA LEU A 71 -6.53 2.81 4.93
C LEU A 71 -7.45 3.24 6.06
N LYS A 72 -7.12 4.34 6.73
CA LYS A 72 -7.94 4.82 7.84
C LYS A 72 -9.34 5.18 7.37
N ASN A 73 -9.44 5.80 6.20
CA ASN A 73 -10.74 6.20 5.67
C ASN A 73 -11.60 4.98 5.33
N TRP A 74 -11.00 3.96 4.73
CA TRP A 74 -11.74 2.76 4.36
C TRP A 74 -12.14 1.96 5.59
N GLU A 75 -11.27 1.92 6.61
CA GLU A 75 -11.61 1.24 7.85
C GLU A 75 -12.75 1.95 8.57
N ALA A 76 -12.77 3.28 8.52
CA ALA A 76 -13.85 4.04 9.12
C ALA A 76 -15.16 3.76 8.41
N GLU A 77 -15.14 3.67 7.09
CA GLU A 77 -16.34 3.35 6.33
C GLU A 77 -16.84 1.95 6.63
N GLU A 78 -15.92 1.01 6.77
CA GLU A 78 -16.28 -0.36 7.11
C GLU A 78 -16.96 -0.41 8.48
N ARG A 79 -16.44 0.35 9.44
CA ARG A 79 -17.07 0.40 10.78
C ARG A 79 -18.47 0.98 10.71
N LYS A 80 -18.65 2.04 9.94
CA LYS A 80 -19.98 2.64 9.81
C LYS A 80 -20.97 1.66 9.21
N ALA A 81 -20.55 0.92 8.20
CA ALA A 81 -21.41 -0.06 7.56
C ALA A 81 -21.79 -1.15 8.55
N GLY A 82 -20.86 -1.56 9.42
CA GLY A 82 -21.12 -2.60 10.40
C GLY A 82 -22.02 -2.15 11.54
N GLU A 83 -22.17 -0.84 11.70
CA GLU A 83 -22.98 -0.30 12.81
C GLU A 83 -24.45 -0.13 12.45
N ARG A 84 -24.83 -0.46 11.23
CA ARG A 84 -26.23 -0.31 10.82
C ARG A 84 -27.10 -1.45 11.28
#